data_585ac171aaabf1c6cdadf3a5d7038644
#
_entry.id   585ac171aaabf1c6cdadf3a5d7038644
#
_cell.length_a   1.000
_cell.length_b   1.000
_cell.length_c   1.000
_cell.angle_alpha   90.00
_cell.angle_beta   90.00
_cell.angle_gamma   90.00
#
_symmetry.space_group_name_H-M   'P 1'
#
loop_
_entity.id
_entity.type
_entity.pdbx_description
1 polymer ?
#
loop_
_entity_poly.entity_id
_entity_poly.type
_entity_poly.pdbx_seq_one_letter_code
_entity_poly.pdbx_strand_id
1 'polypeptide(L)'
;LVSIGFILLNLYFVVKKDSLIVNALPVLLGVFLLALFSFDKLIWFVAFFAPLSLPLSEIIPSFSFDMYLPTEPLLFGILILFLLKVIHERKFDRDILLHPVSMAIYINLIWIFLTSLTSTMPVVSFKFLLARMWFVVCLYLLTAKIFKSGKKMEQYVWLYLIAFIVVVFYATYRHWGYGLFNKQAAHYVVSPFYNDHTSYGAAVAIYLPFSVLFAFSKVYSWKFRRVALVVLGILVMAFVLSY
;
A
#
# COMPACT_ATOMS: atom_id res chain seq x y z
N LEU A 1 0.02 12.82 32.80
CA LEU A 1 1.28 12.14 33.12
C LEU A 1 1.91 11.52 31.86
N VAL A 2 1.19 10.69 31.09
CA VAL A 2 1.71 10.02 29.87
C VAL A 2 2.19 11.04 28.82
N SER A 3 1.41 12.10 28.55
CA SER A 3 1.78 13.15 27.58
C SER A 3 3.04 13.91 28.00
N ILE A 4 3.18 14.22 29.28
CA ILE A 4 4.36 14.90 29.83
C ILE A 4 5.59 13.98 29.72
N GLY A 5 5.46 12.72 30.07
CA GLY A 5 6.52 11.72 29.92
C GLY A 5 6.96 11.55 28.47
N PHE A 6 6.02 11.54 27.53
CA PHE A 6 6.31 11.49 26.10
C PHE A 6 7.07 12.75 25.61
N ILE A 7 6.63 13.94 26.03
CA ILE A 7 7.29 15.21 25.66
C ILE A 7 8.73 15.24 26.18
N LEU A 8 8.96 14.85 27.44
CA LEU A 8 10.30 14.81 28.04
C LEU A 8 11.21 13.80 27.33
N LEU A 9 10.67 12.61 27.03
CA LEU A 9 11.40 11.57 26.29
C LEU A 9 11.76 12.05 24.88
N ASN A 10 10.81 12.65 24.19
CA ASN A 10 11.02 13.20 22.85
C ASN A 10 12.10 14.29 22.87
N LEU A 11 11.99 15.24 23.79
CA LEU A 11 12.97 16.32 23.94
C LEU A 11 14.39 15.77 24.20
N TYR A 12 14.50 14.74 25.06
CA TYR A 12 15.78 14.09 25.33
C TYR A 12 16.37 13.45 24.05
N PHE A 13 15.58 12.71 23.26
CA PHE A 13 16.07 12.05 22.05
C PHE A 13 16.40 13.05 20.94
N VAL A 14 15.61 14.10 20.76
CA VAL A 14 15.88 15.16 19.78
C VAL A 14 17.14 15.94 20.14
N VAL A 15 17.27 16.37 21.40
CA VAL A 15 18.39 17.25 21.82
C VAL A 15 19.70 16.48 22.02
N LYS A 16 19.65 15.26 22.61
CA LYS A 16 20.86 14.48 22.95
C LYS A 16 21.31 13.50 21.87
N LYS A 17 20.37 12.97 21.07
CA LYS A 17 20.67 11.92 20.10
C LYS A 17 20.39 12.32 18.65
N ASP A 18 19.94 13.53 18.41
CA ASP A 18 19.53 14.04 17.10
C ASP A 18 18.60 13.09 16.35
N SER A 19 17.67 12.44 17.09
CA SER A 19 16.84 11.35 16.62
C SER A 19 15.36 11.64 16.82
N LEU A 20 14.61 11.61 15.72
CA LEU A 20 13.17 11.78 15.70
C LEU A 20 12.39 10.47 15.92
N ILE A 21 13.07 9.37 16.28
CA ILE A 21 12.48 8.02 16.36
C ILE A 21 11.32 7.94 17.37
N VAL A 22 11.37 8.76 18.42
CA VAL A 22 10.31 8.82 19.43
C VAL A 22 9.01 9.39 18.87
N ASN A 23 9.07 10.20 17.81
CA ASN A 23 7.88 10.72 17.12
C ASN A 23 7.08 9.62 16.39
N ALA A 24 7.70 8.48 16.12
CA ALA A 24 6.98 7.33 15.56
C ALA A 24 6.06 6.63 16.58
N LEU A 25 6.32 6.77 17.89
CA LEU A 25 5.55 6.11 18.96
C LEU A 25 4.04 6.41 18.93
N PRO A 26 3.57 7.67 18.81
CA PRO A 26 2.14 7.97 18.72
C PRO A 26 1.50 7.37 17.48
N VAL A 27 2.22 7.36 16.35
CA VAL A 27 1.74 6.76 15.10
C VAL A 27 1.61 5.25 15.25
N LEU A 28 2.65 4.59 15.80
CA LEU A 28 2.64 3.15 16.08
C LEU A 28 1.52 2.77 17.05
N LEU A 29 1.34 3.57 18.11
CA LEU A 29 0.25 3.35 19.07
C LEU A 29 -1.12 3.54 18.41
N GLY A 30 -1.29 4.56 17.57
CA GLY A 30 -2.52 4.79 16.81
C GLY A 30 -2.84 3.62 15.86
N VAL A 31 -1.85 3.13 15.15
CA VAL A 31 -1.97 1.95 14.27
C VAL A 31 -2.33 0.70 15.09
N PHE A 32 -1.68 0.50 16.24
CA PHE A 32 -1.95 -0.63 17.13
C PHE A 32 -3.39 -0.58 17.68
N LEU A 33 -3.85 0.59 18.11
CA LEU A 33 -5.23 0.77 18.58
C LEU A 33 -6.24 0.55 17.45
N LEU A 34 -5.98 1.06 16.24
CA LEU A 34 -6.82 0.78 15.07
C LEU A 34 -6.85 -0.71 14.76
N ALA A 35 -5.73 -1.40 14.93
CA ALA A 35 -5.63 -2.83 14.74
C ALA A 35 -6.52 -3.63 15.70
N LEU A 36 -6.52 -3.24 16.98
CA LEU A 36 -7.31 -3.90 18.00
C LEU A 36 -8.83 -3.66 17.85
N PHE A 37 -9.21 -2.43 17.53
CA PHE A 37 -10.62 -2.02 17.56
C PHE A 37 -11.31 -2.00 16.19
N SER A 38 -10.58 -1.96 15.10
CA SER A 38 -11.17 -1.80 13.76
C SER A 38 -10.28 -2.33 12.65
N PHE A 39 -10.22 -3.66 12.52
CA PHE A 39 -9.43 -4.34 11.50
C PHE A 39 -9.70 -3.84 10.08
N ASP A 40 -10.98 -3.55 9.77
CA ASP A 40 -11.36 -2.99 8.46
C ASP A 40 -10.70 -1.62 8.22
N LYS A 41 -10.56 -0.77 9.25
CA LYS A 41 -9.95 0.56 9.10
C LYS A 41 -8.47 0.52 8.75
N LEU A 42 -7.75 -0.52 9.16
CA LEU A 42 -6.35 -0.68 8.77
C LEU A 42 -6.18 -0.87 7.27
N ILE A 43 -7.10 -1.61 6.63
CA ILE A 43 -7.05 -1.81 5.19
C ILE A 43 -7.31 -0.50 4.44
N TRP A 44 -8.19 0.36 4.96
CA TRP A 44 -8.38 1.72 4.43
C TRP A 44 -7.10 2.55 4.55
N PHE A 45 -6.41 2.42 5.67
CA PHE A 45 -5.14 3.10 5.90
C PHE A 45 -4.07 2.60 4.92
N VAL A 46 -3.96 1.28 4.74
CA VAL A 46 -3.07 0.68 3.73
C VAL A 46 -3.42 1.18 2.32
N ALA A 47 -4.70 1.19 1.95
CA ALA A 47 -5.13 1.66 0.63
C ALA A 47 -4.70 3.10 0.35
N PHE A 48 -4.81 3.97 1.36
CA PHE A 48 -4.41 5.38 1.23
C PHE A 48 -2.88 5.55 1.18
N PHE A 49 -2.15 4.86 2.06
CA PHE A 49 -0.70 5.05 2.14
C PHE A 49 0.12 4.23 1.14
N ALA A 50 -0.48 3.20 0.52
CA ALA A 50 0.26 2.37 -0.44
C ALA A 50 0.93 3.16 -1.56
N PRO A 51 0.26 4.09 -2.27
CA PRO A 51 0.92 4.87 -3.32
C PRO A 51 1.89 5.93 -2.78
N LEU A 52 1.78 6.33 -1.50
CA LEU A 52 2.60 7.35 -0.85
C LEU A 52 3.79 6.76 -0.08
N SER A 53 3.95 5.44 -0.09
CA SER A 53 5.03 4.78 0.65
C SER A 53 6.39 5.09 0.04
N LEU A 54 7.35 5.35 0.93
CA LEU A 54 8.73 5.66 0.57
C LEU A 54 9.67 4.55 1.03
N PRO A 55 10.70 4.20 0.25
CA PRO A 55 11.72 3.25 0.71
C PRO A 55 12.49 3.84 1.90
N LEU A 56 12.78 3.00 2.88
CA LEU A 56 13.48 3.40 4.10
C LEU A 56 14.89 3.94 3.80
N SER A 57 15.51 3.45 2.74
CA SER A 57 16.81 3.90 2.24
C SER A 57 16.84 5.39 1.86
N GLU A 58 15.72 5.95 1.41
CA GLU A 58 15.58 7.39 1.12
C GLU A 58 15.47 8.25 2.39
N ILE A 59 14.99 7.65 3.50
CA ILE A 59 14.81 8.36 4.78
C ILE A 59 16.06 8.22 5.64
N ILE A 60 16.69 7.03 5.65
CA ILE A 60 17.88 6.70 6.44
C ILE A 60 18.87 5.97 5.52
N PRO A 61 19.78 6.71 4.84
CA PRO A 61 20.71 6.12 3.87
C PRO A 61 21.66 5.06 4.44
N SER A 62 21.89 5.05 5.76
CA SER A 62 22.74 4.07 6.45
C SER A 62 22.05 2.73 6.70
N PHE A 63 20.77 2.59 6.37
CA PHE A 63 20.02 1.37 6.65
C PHE A 63 20.08 0.40 5.45
N SER A 64 20.66 -0.77 5.64
CA SER A 64 20.86 -1.79 4.58
C SER A 64 19.59 -2.58 4.22
N PHE A 65 18.50 -2.38 4.98
CA PHE A 65 17.25 -3.09 4.80
C PHE A 65 16.24 -2.19 4.10
N ASP A 66 15.95 -2.47 2.85
CA ASP A 66 14.96 -1.70 2.11
C ASP A 66 13.54 -2.18 2.42
N MET A 67 12.71 -1.24 2.89
CA MET A 67 11.33 -1.46 3.31
C MET A 67 10.50 -0.21 3.03
N TYR A 68 9.34 -0.37 2.43
CA TYR A 68 8.44 0.75 2.12
C TYR A 68 7.63 1.18 3.35
N LEU A 69 7.92 2.39 3.86
CA LEU A 69 7.22 2.97 4.99
C LEU A 69 6.05 3.86 4.52
N PRO A 70 4.90 3.85 5.19
CA PRO A 70 4.54 3.03 6.35
C PRO A 70 3.89 1.68 5.98
N THR A 71 3.76 1.34 4.69
CA THR A 71 2.87 0.28 4.21
C THR A 71 3.35 -1.12 4.60
N GLU A 72 4.64 -1.47 4.43
CA GLU A 72 5.10 -2.83 4.71
C GLU A 72 5.03 -3.21 6.20
N PRO A 73 5.43 -2.35 7.16
CA PRO A 73 5.20 -2.64 8.58
C PRO A 73 3.73 -2.81 8.94
N LEU A 74 2.84 -2.03 8.30
CA LEU A 74 1.39 -2.17 8.48
C LEU A 74 0.89 -3.52 7.97
N LEU A 75 1.31 -3.93 6.77
CA LEU A 75 0.95 -5.22 6.19
C LEU A 75 1.43 -6.38 7.06
N PHE A 76 2.65 -6.29 7.60
CA PHE A 76 3.19 -7.27 8.54
C PHE A 76 2.38 -7.33 9.84
N GLY A 77 2.06 -6.18 10.42
CA GLY A 77 1.21 -6.09 11.60
C GLY A 77 -0.19 -6.68 11.37
N ILE A 78 -0.81 -6.40 10.21
CA ILE A 78 -2.09 -6.98 9.82
C ILE A 78 -2.00 -8.51 9.67
N LEU A 79 -0.91 -9.04 9.10
CA LEU A 79 -0.68 -10.48 9.00
C LEU A 79 -0.70 -11.13 10.38
N ILE A 80 0.06 -10.59 11.34
CA ILE A 80 0.10 -11.13 12.71
C ILE A 80 -1.29 -11.10 13.35
N LEU A 81 -1.97 -9.96 13.27
CA LEU A 81 -3.31 -9.82 13.84
C LEU A 81 -4.33 -10.74 13.18
N PHE A 82 -4.23 -10.94 11.87
CA PHE A 82 -5.07 -11.88 11.14
C PHE A 82 -4.87 -13.31 11.64
N LEU A 83 -3.61 -13.73 11.79
CA LEU A 83 -3.29 -15.06 12.31
C LEU A 83 -3.82 -15.26 13.74
N LEU A 84 -3.61 -14.28 14.62
CA LEU A 84 -4.14 -14.30 15.99
C LEU A 84 -5.67 -14.39 15.99
N LYS A 85 -6.34 -13.62 15.13
CA LYS A 85 -7.80 -13.62 15.01
C LYS A 85 -8.31 -14.97 14.50
N VAL A 86 -7.70 -15.54 13.47
CA VAL A 86 -8.09 -16.85 12.93
C VAL A 86 -7.90 -17.96 13.97
N ILE A 87 -6.81 -17.92 14.73
CA ILE A 87 -6.54 -18.90 15.81
C ILE A 87 -7.57 -18.76 16.94
N HIS A 88 -7.89 -17.52 17.34
CA HIS A 88 -8.80 -17.25 18.44
C HIS A 88 -10.27 -17.53 18.08
N GLU A 89 -10.75 -16.98 16.97
CA GLU A 89 -12.15 -17.07 16.57
C GLU A 89 -12.47 -18.37 15.83
N ARG A 90 -11.46 -19.03 15.27
CA ARG A 90 -11.57 -20.23 14.40
C ARG A 90 -12.62 -20.09 13.29
N LYS A 91 -12.89 -18.84 12.88
CA LYS A 91 -13.92 -18.49 11.90
C LYS A 91 -13.32 -17.54 10.87
N PHE A 92 -13.28 -17.96 9.65
CA PHE A 92 -13.08 -17.11 8.48
C PHE A 92 -14.06 -17.53 7.40
N ASP A 93 -14.30 -16.66 6.44
CA ASP A 93 -15.25 -16.87 5.35
C ASP A 93 -14.82 -18.07 4.48
N ARG A 94 -15.55 -19.18 4.59
CA ARG A 94 -15.23 -20.43 3.87
C ARG A 94 -15.31 -20.26 2.35
N ASP A 95 -16.22 -19.40 1.86
CA ASP A 95 -16.38 -19.18 0.42
C ASP A 95 -15.13 -18.53 -0.18
N ILE A 96 -14.47 -17.65 0.60
CA ILE A 96 -13.20 -17.04 0.18
C ILE A 96 -12.07 -18.06 0.30
N LEU A 97 -11.99 -18.79 1.41
CA LEU A 97 -10.90 -19.75 1.63
C LEU A 97 -10.89 -20.91 0.64
N LEU A 98 -12.06 -21.42 0.28
CA LEU A 98 -12.22 -22.57 -0.62
C LEU A 98 -12.41 -22.16 -2.09
N HIS A 99 -12.34 -20.87 -2.39
CA HIS A 99 -12.46 -20.40 -3.75
C HIS A 99 -11.30 -20.93 -4.62
N PRO A 100 -11.53 -21.32 -5.89
CA PRO A 100 -10.48 -21.86 -6.77
C PRO A 100 -9.23 -20.98 -6.86
N VAL A 101 -9.40 -19.64 -6.86
CA VAL A 101 -8.29 -18.67 -6.84
C VAL A 101 -7.49 -18.80 -5.55
N SER A 102 -8.15 -18.97 -4.39
CA SER A 102 -7.46 -19.17 -3.10
C SER A 102 -6.64 -20.45 -3.11
N MET A 103 -7.18 -21.53 -3.68
CA MET A 103 -6.46 -22.79 -3.82
C MET A 103 -5.22 -22.65 -4.68
N ALA A 104 -5.30 -21.94 -5.81
CA ALA A 104 -4.14 -21.65 -6.65
C ALA A 104 -3.08 -20.82 -5.91
N ILE A 105 -3.50 -19.83 -5.11
CA ILE A 105 -2.60 -19.04 -4.27
C ILE A 105 -1.93 -19.91 -3.22
N TYR A 106 -2.64 -20.83 -2.55
CA TYR A 106 -2.05 -21.73 -1.55
C TYR A 106 -1.03 -22.67 -2.17
N ILE A 107 -1.31 -23.23 -3.34
CA ILE A 107 -0.35 -24.05 -4.10
C ILE A 107 0.91 -23.24 -4.41
N ASN A 108 0.75 -21.99 -4.86
CA ASN A 108 1.88 -21.10 -5.12
C ASN A 108 2.69 -20.81 -3.85
N LEU A 109 2.03 -20.52 -2.71
CA LEU A 109 2.72 -20.28 -1.42
C LEU A 109 3.48 -21.53 -0.95
N ILE A 110 2.88 -22.72 -1.07
CA ILE A 110 3.53 -24.00 -0.75
C ILE A 110 4.76 -24.19 -1.65
N TRP A 111 4.63 -23.91 -2.95
CA TRP A 111 5.76 -23.99 -3.88
C TRP A 111 6.90 -23.05 -3.49
N ILE A 112 6.60 -21.78 -3.19
CA ILE A 112 7.60 -20.82 -2.72
C ILE A 112 8.26 -21.30 -1.42
N PHE A 113 7.49 -21.88 -0.48
CA PHE A 113 8.01 -22.44 0.75
C PHE A 113 9.00 -23.58 0.47
N LEU A 114 8.62 -24.57 -0.36
CA LEU A 114 9.47 -25.70 -0.71
C LEU A 114 10.78 -25.23 -1.40
N THR A 115 10.68 -24.31 -2.35
CA THR A 115 11.86 -23.76 -3.03
C THR A 115 12.73 -22.91 -2.10
N SER A 116 12.15 -22.28 -1.07
CA SER A 116 12.89 -21.55 -0.05
C SER A 116 13.76 -22.46 0.82
N LEU A 117 13.31 -23.70 1.08
CA LEU A 117 14.08 -24.70 1.85
C LEU A 117 15.33 -25.17 1.11
N THR A 118 15.28 -25.21 -0.23
CA THR A 118 16.38 -25.67 -1.09
C THR A 118 17.19 -24.52 -1.69
N SER A 119 16.91 -23.27 -1.28
CA SER A 119 17.55 -22.08 -1.83
C SER A 119 19.01 -21.97 -1.39
N THR A 120 19.86 -21.49 -2.29
CA THR A 120 21.25 -21.11 -1.98
C THR A 120 21.32 -19.86 -1.08
N MET A 121 20.25 -19.06 -1.02
CA MET A 121 20.12 -17.86 -0.17
C MET A 121 18.86 -17.95 0.71
N PRO A 122 18.82 -18.83 1.73
CA PRO A 122 17.59 -19.14 2.48
C PRO A 122 16.95 -17.91 3.10
N VAL A 123 17.73 -17.02 3.72
CA VAL A 123 17.22 -15.80 4.39
C VAL A 123 16.45 -14.90 3.41
N VAL A 124 16.98 -14.71 2.20
CA VAL A 124 16.33 -13.90 1.16
C VAL A 124 15.03 -14.56 0.70
N SER A 125 15.06 -15.87 0.50
CA SER A 125 13.91 -16.64 0.04
C SER A 125 12.79 -16.67 1.09
N PHE A 126 13.10 -16.85 2.37
CA PHE A 126 12.11 -16.77 3.45
C PHE A 126 11.55 -15.36 3.63
N LYS A 127 12.38 -14.32 3.46
CA LYS A 127 11.90 -12.93 3.44
C LYS A 127 10.90 -12.70 2.31
N PHE A 128 11.17 -13.23 1.12
CA PHE A 128 10.26 -13.17 -0.02
C PHE A 128 8.94 -13.91 0.26
N LEU A 129 9.00 -15.11 0.84
CA LEU A 129 7.80 -15.87 1.25
C LEU A 129 6.96 -15.07 2.25
N LEU A 130 7.60 -14.49 3.27
CA LEU A 130 6.91 -13.67 4.27
C LEU A 130 6.22 -12.47 3.63
N ALA A 131 6.89 -11.78 2.71
CA ALA A 131 6.31 -10.69 1.95
C ALA A 131 5.08 -11.15 1.15
N ARG A 132 5.15 -12.29 0.49
CA ARG A 132 3.99 -12.88 -0.19
C ARG A 132 2.83 -13.18 0.75
N MET A 133 3.11 -13.70 1.94
CA MET A 133 2.05 -14.00 2.93
C MET A 133 1.30 -12.75 3.36
N TRP A 134 1.99 -11.65 3.70
CA TRP A 134 1.26 -10.44 4.10
C TRP A 134 0.48 -9.81 2.95
N PHE A 135 1.01 -9.85 1.71
CA PHE A 135 0.25 -9.40 0.54
C PHE A 135 -1.02 -10.24 0.31
N VAL A 136 -0.91 -11.57 0.38
CA VAL A 136 -2.06 -12.46 0.22
C VAL A 136 -3.11 -12.19 1.31
N VAL A 137 -2.70 -12.06 2.55
CA VAL A 137 -3.65 -11.81 3.64
C VAL A 137 -4.32 -10.45 3.49
N CYS A 138 -3.56 -9.39 3.27
CA CYS A 138 -4.08 -8.03 3.25
C CYS A 138 -4.80 -7.68 1.96
N LEU A 139 -4.15 -7.95 0.81
CA LEU A 139 -4.63 -7.48 -0.49
C LEU A 139 -5.53 -8.50 -1.20
N TYR A 140 -5.60 -9.74 -0.70
CA TYR A 140 -6.53 -10.73 -1.25
C TYR A 140 -7.58 -11.14 -0.22
N LEU A 141 -7.23 -11.85 0.86
CA LEU A 141 -8.22 -12.43 1.78
C LEU A 141 -9.10 -11.37 2.45
N LEU A 142 -8.49 -10.34 3.04
CA LEU A 142 -9.23 -9.29 3.74
C LEU A 142 -9.94 -8.36 2.77
N THR A 143 -9.30 -8.01 1.66
CA THR A 143 -9.90 -7.16 0.63
C THR A 143 -11.08 -7.85 -0.05
N ALA A 144 -10.99 -9.15 -0.37
CA ALA A 144 -12.10 -9.94 -0.90
C ALA A 144 -13.31 -9.94 0.05
N LYS A 145 -13.07 -10.04 1.37
CA LYS A 145 -14.13 -9.93 2.37
C LYS A 145 -14.79 -8.54 2.38
N ILE A 146 -13.99 -7.48 2.27
CA ILE A 146 -14.49 -6.09 2.24
C ILE A 146 -15.26 -5.84 0.95
N PHE A 147 -14.79 -6.34 -0.18
CA PHE A 147 -15.37 -6.13 -1.51
C PHE A 147 -16.68 -6.92 -1.75
N LYS A 148 -17.10 -7.80 -0.85
CA LYS A 148 -18.48 -8.31 -0.85
C LYS A 148 -19.51 -7.17 -0.80
N SER A 149 -19.13 -5.99 -0.30
CA SER A 149 -19.92 -4.75 -0.38
C SER A 149 -19.40 -3.84 -1.48
N GLY A 150 -20.15 -3.65 -2.57
CA GLY A 150 -19.76 -2.74 -3.66
C GLY A 150 -19.46 -1.31 -3.20
N LYS A 151 -20.18 -0.82 -2.20
CA LYS A 151 -19.92 0.50 -1.61
C LYS A 151 -18.55 0.59 -0.93
N LYS A 152 -18.14 -0.46 -0.23
CA LYS A 152 -16.81 -0.51 0.38
C LYS A 152 -15.71 -0.61 -0.68
N MET A 153 -15.93 -1.38 -1.75
CA MET A 153 -15.01 -1.43 -2.89
C MET A 153 -14.81 -0.05 -3.51
N GLU A 154 -15.89 0.68 -3.76
CA GLU A 154 -15.84 2.05 -4.28
C GLU A 154 -15.00 2.96 -3.37
N GLN A 155 -15.25 2.94 -2.06
CA GLN A 155 -14.48 3.71 -1.09
C GLN A 155 -13.00 3.36 -1.10
N TYR A 156 -12.64 2.07 -1.20
CA TYR A 156 -11.25 1.60 -1.30
C TYR A 156 -10.56 2.20 -2.53
N VAL A 157 -11.19 2.10 -3.69
CA VAL A 157 -10.65 2.63 -4.94
C VAL A 157 -10.45 4.15 -4.85
N TRP A 158 -11.40 4.88 -4.29
CA TRP A 158 -11.28 6.33 -4.14
C TRP A 158 -10.19 6.74 -3.15
N LEU A 159 -10.03 6.03 -2.04
CA LEU A 159 -8.94 6.31 -1.09
C LEU A 159 -7.57 6.16 -1.75
N TYR A 160 -7.38 5.09 -2.50
CA TYR A 160 -6.14 4.88 -3.24
C TYR A 160 -5.95 5.98 -4.30
N LEU A 161 -6.98 6.28 -5.10
CA LEU A 161 -6.91 7.28 -6.17
C LEU A 161 -6.57 8.67 -5.63
N ILE A 162 -7.14 9.10 -4.51
CA ILE A 162 -6.85 10.40 -3.89
C ILE A 162 -5.36 10.49 -3.56
N ALA A 163 -4.81 9.49 -2.93
CA ALA A 163 -3.39 9.43 -2.61
C ALA A 163 -2.50 9.31 -3.85
N PHE A 164 -2.92 8.50 -4.82
CA PHE A 164 -2.18 8.29 -6.07
C PHE A 164 -2.10 9.54 -6.95
N ILE A 165 -3.15 10.38 -6.96
CA ILE A 165 -3.15 11.66 -7.66
C ILE A 165 -2.03 12.57 -7.15
N VAL A 166 -1.70 12.54 -5.86
CA VAL A 166 -0.57 13.30 -5.30
C VAL A 166 0.75 12.86 -5.97
N VAL A 167 0.94 11.55 -6.12
CA VAL A 167 2.11 10.98 -6.80
C VAL A 167 2.13 11.37 -8.28
N VAL A 168 0.98 11.33 -8.95
CA VAL A 168 0.86 11.76 -10.35
C VAL A 168 1.28 13.23 -10.50
N PHE A 169 0.81 14.12 -9.65
CA PHE A 169 1.22 15.52 -9.68
C PHE A 169 2.71 15.71 -9.42
N TYR A 170 3.25 14.99 -8.45
CA TYR A 170 4.68 15.02 -8.15
C TYR A 170 5.52 14.55 -9.36
N ALA A 171 5.17 13.41 -9.96
CA ALA A 171 5.86 12.87 -11.12
C ALA A 171 5.77 13.81 -12.33
N THR A 172 4.59 14.37 -12.59
CA THR A 172 4.36 15.32 -13.67
C THR A 172 5.15 16.61 -13.48
N TYR A 173 5.19 17.14 -12.25
CA TYR A 173 5.98 18.35 -11.91
C TYR A 173 7.48 18.11 -12.16
N ARG A 174 8.01 16.96 -11.70
CA ARG A 174 9.40 16.61 -11.97
C ARG A 174 9.68 16.42 -13.46
N HIS A 175 8.76 15.76 -14.18
CA HIS A 175 8.90 15.53 -15.61
C HIS A 175 8.92 16.86 -16.39
N TRP A 176 8.11 17.83 -15.97
CA TRP A 176 8.12 19.17 -16.56
C TRP A 176 9.50 19.79 -16.54
N GLY A 177 10.25 19.67 -15.46
CA GLY A 177 11.61 20.19 -15.33
C GLY A 177 12.62 19.58 -16.32
N TYR A 178 12.38 18.36 -16.80
CA TYR A 178 13.21 17.65 -17.79
C TYR A 178 12.63 17.70 -19.24
N GLY A 179 11.44 18.29 -19.39
CA GLY A 179 10.68 18.28 -20.63
C GLY A 179 9.71 17.10 -20.68
N LEU A 180 8.39 17.39 -20.82
CA LEU A 180 7.30 16.39 -20.71
C LEU A 180 7.39 15.23 -21.73
N PHE A 181 8.10 15.38 -22.83
CA PHE A 181 8.30 14.34 -23.85
C PHE A 181 9.68 13.68 -23.79
N ASN A 182 10.44 13.94 -22.72
CA ASN A 182 11.73 13.30 -22.51
C ASN A 182 11.52 11.86 -21.95
N LYS A 183 11.63 10.88 -22.84
CA LYS A 183 11.45 9.45 -22.50
C LYS A 183 12.46 8.96 -21.47
N GLN A 184 13.70 9.45 -21.47
CA GLN A 184 14.69 9.04 -20.49
C GLN A 184 14.31 9.52 -19.09
N ALA A 185 13.77 10.73 -18.99
CA ALA A 185 13.29 11.26 -17.70
C ALA A 185 12.11 10.45 -17.15
N ALA A 186 11.22 9.92 -18.00
CA ALA A 186 10.08 9.12 -17.57
C ALA A 186 10.48 7.93 -16.69
N HIS A 187 11.67 7.34 -16.90
CA HIS A 187 12.14 6.19 -16.14
C HIS A 187 12.36 6.45 -14.65
N TYR A 188 12.69 7.68 -14.24
CA TYR A 188 13.09 7.99 -12.85
C TYR A 188 12.32 9.13 -12.18
N VAL A 189 11.49 9.88 -12.92
CA VAL A 189 10.73 11.00 -12.32
C VAL A 189 9.75 10.57 -11.24
N VAL A 190 9.31 9.32 -11.24
CA VAL A 190 8.37 8.74 -10.27
C VAL A 190 9.02 8.34 -8.94
N SER A 191 10.37 8.25 -8.90
CA SER A 191 11.10 8.05 -7.65
C SER A 191 10.90 9.24 -6.71
N PRO A 192 10.78 9.05 -5.38
CA PRO A 192 11.01 7.80 -4.62
C PRO A 192 9.77 6.90 -4.44
N PHE A 193 8.57 7.29 -4.92
CA PHE A 193 7.34 6.53 -4.69
C PHE A 193 7.29 5.20 -5.44
N TYR A 194 7.83 5.16 -6.66
CA TYR A 194 7.94 3.96 -7.49
C TYR A 194 9.37 3.80 -7.97
N ASN A 195 9.84 2.56 -8.06
CA ASN A 195 11.21 2.26 -8.48
C ASN A 195 11.45 2.60 -9.94
N ASP A 196 10.41 2.46 -10.77
CA ASP A 196 10.47 2.70 -12.21
C ASP A 196 9.11 3.12 -12.80
N HIS A 197 9.14 3.57 -14.04
CA HIS A 197 7.96 3.94 -14.80
C HIS A 197 7.01 2.76 -15.07
N THR A 198 7.51 1.52 -15.11
CA THR A 198 6.71 0.32 -15.40
C THR A 198 5.75 0.03 -14.26
N SER A 199 6.25 0.02 -13.02
CA SER A 199 5.43 -0.16 -11.82
C SER A 199 4.42 0.97 -11.65
N TYR A 200 4.82 2.21 -11.94
CA TYR A 200 3.92 3.36 -11.95
C TYR A 200 2.85 3.24 -13.04
N GLY A 201 3.23 2.92 -14.28
CA GLY A 201 2.31 2.71 -15.39
C GLY A 201 1.32 1.56 -15.14
N ALA A 202 1.78 0.47 -14.51
CA ALA A 202 0.92 -0.63 -14.09
C ALA A 202 -0.12 -0.17 -13.05
N ALA A 203 0.28 0.64 -12.08
CA ALA A 203 -0.65 1.22 -11.10
C ALA A 203 -1.69 2.10 -11.79
N VAL A 204 -1.29 2.98 -12.71
CA VAL A 204 -2.22 3.79 -13.52
C VAL A 204 -3.19 2.89 -14.28
N ALA A 205 -2.68 1.86 -14.99
CA ALA A 205 -3.47 0.96 -15.82
C ALA A 205 -4.54 0.20 -15.02
N ILE A 206 -4.24 -0.22 -13.79
CA ILE A 206 -5.20 -0.89 -12.89
C ILE A 206 -6.37 0.02 -12.53
N TYR A 207 -6.13 1.31 -12.30
CA TYR A 207 -7.18 2.24 -11.85
C TYR A 207 -7.93 2.94 -12.98
N LEU A 208 -7.44 2.89 -14.22
CA LEU A 208 -8.15 3.42 -15.39
C LEU A 208 -9.55 2.83 -15.58
N PRO A 209 -9.77 1.50 -15.57
CA PRO A 209 -11.11 0.93 -15.74
C PRO A 209 -12.11 1.39 -14.69
N PHE A 210 -11.68 1.51 -13.42
CA PHE A 210 -12.53 2.01 -12.36
C PHE A 210 -12.91 3.47 -12.59
N SER A 211 -11.98 4.31 -13.02
CA SER A 211 -12.24 5.71 -13.31
C SER A 211 -13.20 5.86 -14.50
N VAL A 212 -13.09 5.03 -15.53
CA VAL A 212 -14.05 4.95 -16.64
C VAL A 212 -15.44 4.57 -16.12
N LEU A 213 -15.53 3.51 -15.30
CA LEU A 213 -16.80 3.08 -14.71
C LEU A 213 -17.46 4.21 -13.91
N PHE A 214 -16.71 4.89 -13.06
CA PHE A 214 -17.22 5.99 -12.23
C PHE A 214 -17.65 7.21 -13.06
N ALA A 215 -16.94 7.51 -14.14
CA ALA A 215 -17.24 8.64 -15.01
C ALA A 215 -18.51 8.44 -15.85
N PHE A 216 -18.72 7.23 -16.35
CA PHE A 216 -19.79 6.96 -17.34
C PHE A 216 -21.00 6.24 -16.79
N SER A 217 -20.92 5.60 -15.62
CA SER A 217 -22.07 4.91 -15.02
C SER A 217 -23.14 5.89 -14.58
N LYS A 218 -24.40 5.63 -14.99
CA LYS A 218 -25.57 6.42 -14.62
C LYS A 218 -26.04 6.20 -13.16
N VAL A 219 -25.44 5.23 -12.46
CA VAL A 219 -25.71 4.97 -11.03
C VAL A 219 -25.26 6.15 -10.16
N TYR A 220 -24.23 6.86 -10.62
CA TYR A 220 -23.64 7.97 -9.87
C TYR A 220 -24.25 9.32 -10.22
N SER A 221 -24.26 10.23 -9.25
CA SER A 221 -24.73 11.60 -9.45
C SER A 221 -23.86 12.33 -10.49
N TRP A 222 -24.44 13.33 -11.15
CA TRP A 222 -23.71 14.13 -12.14
C TRP A 222 -22.47 14.84 -11.57
N LYS A 223 -22.51 15.28 -10.32
CA LYS A 223 -21.36 15.91 -9.65
C LYS A 223 -20.21 14.91 -9.49
N PHE A 224 -20.51 13.70 -9.01
CA PHE A 224 -19.53 12.61 -8.85
C PHE A 224 -18.91 12.21 -10.18
N ARG A 225 -19.72 12.05 -11.22
CA ARG A 225 -19.25 11.70 -12.57
C ARG A 225 -18.28 12.74 -13.16
N ARG A 226 -18.53 14.04 -12.92
CA ARG A 226 -17.60 15.10 -13.34
C ARG A 226 -16.25 15.00 -12.64
N VAL A 227 -16.23 14.75 -11.33
CA VAL A 227 -14.99 14.52 -10.59
C VAL A 227 -14.25 13.29 -11.14
N ALA A 228 -14.97 12.19 -11.37
CA ALA A 228 -14.39 10.98 -11.96
C ALA A 228 -13.84 11.21 -13.38
N LEU A 229 -14.48 12.04 -14.20
CA LEU A 229 -13.95 12.44 -15.52
C LEU A 229 -12.64 13.23 -15.41
N VAL A 230 -12.53 14.14 -14.45
CA VAL A 230 -11.27 14.87 -14.21
C VAL A 230 -10.17 13.90 -13.77
N VAL A 231 -10.47 13.00 -12.85
CA VAL A 231 -9.52 11.94 -12.40
C VAL A 231 -9.11 11.07 -13.57
N LEU A 232 -10.05 10.63 -14.41
CA LEU A 232 -9.77 9.85 -15.61
C LEU A 232 -8.81 10.60 -16.55
N GLY A 233 -9.05 11.90 -16.81
CA GLY A 233 -8.17 12.73 -17.62
C GLY A 233 -6.74 12.81 -17.07
N ILE A 234 -6.62 12.99 -15.74
CA ILE A 234 -5.32 12.99 -15.05
C ILE A 234 -4.60 11.64 -15.22
N LEU A 235 -5.30 10.52 -15.04
CA LEU A 235 -4.71 9.18 -15.19
C LEU A 235 -4.32 8.88 -16.63
N VAL A 236 -5.13 9.27 -17.61
CA VAL A 236 -4.78 9.10 -19.05
C VAL A 236 -3.52 9.92 -19.39
N MET A 237 -3.44 11.16 -18.94
CA MET A 237 -2.23 11.99 -19.07
C MET A 237 -1.03 11.31 -18.41
N ALA A 238 -1.17 10.83 -17.18
CA ALA A 238 -0.11 10.13 -16.45
C ALA A 238 0.35 8.87 -17.20
N PHE A 239 -0.59 8.10 -17.78
CA PHE A 239 -0.29 6.91 -18.55
C PHE A 239 0.53 7.24 -19.81
N VAL A 240 0.12 8.27 -20.56
CA VAL A 240 0.83 8.73 -21.77
C VAL A 240 2.24 9.22 -21.42
N LEU A 241 2.40 9.94 -20.30
CA LEU A 241 3.70 10.46 -19.87
C LEU A 241 4.62 9.40 -19.23
N SER A 242 4.08 8.24 -18.85
CA SER A 242 4.86 7.14 -18.27
C SER A 242 5.53 6.23 -19.31
N TYR A 243 5.29 6.49 -20.61
CA TYR A 243 5.75 5.64 -21.72
C TYR A 243 7.06 6.13 -22.36
#